data_f3ed57279211d606dc28138741819154
#
_entry.id   f3ed57279211d606dc28138741819154
#
_cell.length_a   1.000
_cell.length_b   1.000
_cell.length_c   1.000
_cell.angle_alpha   90.00
_cell.angle_beta   90.00
_cell.angle_gamma   90.00
#
_symmetry.space_group_name_H-M   'P 1'
#
loop_
_entity.id
_entity.type
_entity.pdbx_description
1 polymer ?
#
loop_
_entity_poly.entity_id
_entity_poly.type
_entity_poly.pdbx_seq_one_letter_code
_entity_poly.pdbx_strand_id
1 'polypeptide(L)'
;MHLKRRAALVAGFLAAPAIARAQSRSVTLVVPFAPGGTTDIGARLIAPRLAAHLGQNVVVENRAGAGSATGAEHARRQAPDGQTVLIAAAATLAVNPALFPDTPYDPIRDFAPIALLGVTGFVLVVSAASGITDLAGLIAKLRAEPGKHNYASAGVGSMPHLAGEWFRHALGLQPEHVAYRGGGPAMQAMLSGEVTFMLESVPTVAGTIADGRLRALARASLRPAGPFAALPAIADQAIPGFDAETWILAAAPAGTPPATLTRLNAAFNAALTEPELAQRLAEIGTIAVADSTPASTAQFVAQELDRWKNVISQTGVKIERR
;
A
#
# COMPACT_ATOMS: atom_id res chain seq x y z
N MET A 1 -27.67 71.81 52.22
CA MET A 1 -26.97 71.91 50.89
C MET A 1 -25.90 70.83 50.82
N HIS A 2 -26.21 69.68 50.26
CA HIS A 2 -25.29 68.50 50.21
C HIS A 2 -25.03 68.12 48.75
N LEU A 3 -23.81 68.39 48.29
CA LEU A 3 -23.31 67.89 47.01
C LEU A 3 -22.89 66.41 47.16
N LYS A 4 -23.57 65.52 46.51
CA LYS A 4 -23.16 64.11 46.36
C LYS A 4 -22.18 63.97 45.20
N ARG A 5 -20.92 63.66 45.50
CA ARG A 5 -19.93 63.25 44.49
C ARG A 5 -20.22 61.83 44.06
N ARG A 6 -20.57 61.63 42.78
CA ARG A 6 -20.64 60.33 42.12
C ARG A 6 -19.25 59.99 41.60
N ALA A 7 -18.63 58.98 42.19
CA ALA A 7 -17.43 58.39 41.68
C ALA A 7 -17.80 57.44 40.51
N ALA A 8 -17.32 57.74 39.31
CA ALA A 8 -17.45 56.90 38.15
C ALA A 8 -16.32 55.83 38.20
N LEU A 9 -16.70 54.56 38.42
CA LEU A 9 -15.82 53.41 38.28
C LEU A 9 -15.74 53.07 36.77
N VAL A 10 -14.59 53.36 36.16
CA VAL A 10 -14.23 52.91 34.82
C VAL A 10 -13.70 51.48 34.98
N ALA A 11 -14.55 50.51 34.67
CA ALA A 11 -14.14 49.10 34.54
C ALA A 11 -13.40 48.93 33.18
N GLY A 12 -12.07 48.90 33.25
CA GLY A 12 -11.23 48.53 32.12
C GLY A 12 -11.38 47.02 31.83
N PHE A 13 -12.10 46.68 30.76
CA PHE A 13 -12.10 45.35 30.19
C PHE A 13 -10.72 45.08 29.61
N LEU A 14 -9.88 44.31 30.31
CA LEU A 14 -8.68 43.67 29.78
C LEU A 14 -9.14 42.63 28.75
N ALA A 15 -9.18 43.01 27.50
CA ALA A 15 -9.29 42.06 26.39
C ALA A 15 -8.00 41.23 26.34
N ALA A 16 -7.97 40.09 27.02
CA ALA A 16 -6.95 39.09 26.81
C ALA A 16 -7.06 38.61 25.35
N PRO A 17 -5.99 38.64 24.55
CA PRO A 17 -6.03 38.03 23.24
C PRO A 17 -6.29 36.56 23.46
N ALA A 18 -7.46 36.09 23.04
CA ALA A 18 -7.74 34.68 22.89
C ALA A 18 -6.73 34.18 21.84
N ILE A 19 -5.63 33.63 22.29
CA ILE A 19 -4.76 32.79 21.45
C ILE A 19 -5.64 31.61 21.07
N ALA A 20 -6.40 31.77 19.99
CA ALA A 20 -6.98 30.66 19.28
C ALA A 20 -5.80 29.78 18.85
N ARG A 21 -5.40 28.85 19.69
CA ARG A 21 -4.65 27.70 19.22
C ARG A 21 -5.53 27.10 18.16
N ALA A 22 -5.25 27.45 16.90
CA ALA A 22 -5.76 26.71 15.77
C ALA A 22 -5.36 25.26 16.08
N GLN A 23 -6.33 24.46 16.55
CA GLN A 23 -6.14 23.04 16.66
C GLN A 23 -5.71 22.60 15.28
N SER A 24 -4.41 22.31 15.13
CA SER A 24 -3.87 21.85 13.84
C SER A 24 -4.68 20.60 13.50
N ARG A 25 -5.55 20.71 12.48
CA ARG A 25 -6.37 19.59 12.05
C ARG A 25 -5.44 18.44 11.77
N SER A 26 -5.75 17.25 12.25
CA SER A 26 -4.94 16.06 12.01
C SER A 26 -4.99 15.67 10.54
N VAL A 27 -3.88 15.21 10.00
CA VAL A 27 -3.83 14.60 8.67
C VAL A 27 -4.23 13.13 8.81
N THR A 28 -5.21 12.70 8.03
CA THR A 28 -5.66 11.31 7.98
C THR A 28 -5.03 10.61 6.76
N LEU A 29 -4.25 9.58 7.01
CA LEU A 29 -3.73 8.67 5.98
C LEU A 29 -4.76 7.56 5.77
N VAL A 30 -5.53 7.63 4.69
CA VAL A 30 -6.52 6.61 4.33
C VAL A 30 -5.79 5.45 3.64
N VAL A 31 -5.77 4.29 4.29
CA VAL A 31 -5.24 3.04 3.75
C VAL A 31 -6.41 2.20 3.23
N PRO A 32 -6.51 1.92 1.91
CA PRO A 32 -7.66 1.24 1.32
C PRO A 32 -7.63 -0.29 1.48
N PHE A 33 -6.92 -0.79 2.49
CA PHE A 33 -6.76 -2.21 2.80
C PHE A 33 -6.94 -2.48 4.29
N ALA A 34 -7.18 -3.76 4.63
CA ALA A 34 -7.20 -4.20 6.02
C ALA A 34 -5.83 -4.03 6.68
N PRO A 35 -5.77 -3.87 8.01
CA PRO A 35 -4.52 -3.79 8.75
C PRO A 35 -3.61 -5.00 8.50
N GLY A 36 -2.28 -4.77 8.61
CA GLY A 36 -1.25 -5.80 8.52
C GLY A 36 -0.75 -6.12 7.11
N GLY A 37 -1.26 -5.44 6.05
CA GLY A 37 -0.70 -5.52 4.71
C GLY A 37 0.37 -4.46 4.46
N THR A 38 1.10 -4.58 3.34
CA THR A 38 2.22 -3.70 2.95
C THR A 38 1.90 -2.21 3.09
N THR A 39 0.75 -1.80 2.56
CA THR A 39 0.33 -0.38 2.56
C THR A 39 0.09 0.13 3.99
N ASP A 40 -0.52 -0.70 4.85
CA ASP A 40 -0.77 -0.36 6.25
C ASP A 40 0.55 -0.29 7.05
N ILE A 41 1.42 -1.28 6.88
CA ILE A 41 2.74 -1.31 7.54
C ILE A 41 3.55 -0.08 7.13
N GLY A 42 3.64 0.22 5.83
CA GLY A 42 4.34 1.41 5.32
C GLY A 42 3.76 2.71 5.87
N ALA A 43 2.43 2.87 5.85
CA ALA A 43 1.75 4.05 6.39
C ALA A 43 2.05 4.26 7.89
N ARG A 44 2.03 3.18 8.69
CA ARG A 44 2.31 3.25 10.14
C ARG A 44 3.77 3.54 10.46
N LEU A 45 4.72 3.10 9.65
CA LEU A 45 6.13 3.44 9.80
C LEU A 45 6.39 4.92 9.46
N ILE A 46 5.72 5.43 8.42
CA ILE A 46 5.90 6.81 7.93
C ILE A 46 5.17 7.83 8.83
N ALA A 47 3.97 7.51 9.33
CA ALA A 47 3.08 8.46 10.02
C ALA A 47 3.73 9.24 11.18
N PRO A 48 4.51 8.64 12.10
CA PRO A 48 5.14 9.39 13.19
C PRO A 48 6.17 10.42 12.69
N ARG A 49 6.95 10.08 11.66
CA ARG A 49 7.95 10.95 11.04
C ARG A 49 7.28 12.09 10.26
N LEU A 50 6.25 11.73 9.49
CA LEU A 50 5.45 12.72 8.79
C LEU A 50 4.79 13.72 9.75
N ALA A 51 4.29 13.26 10.91
CA ALA A 51 3.74 14.12 11.94
C ALA A 51 4.75 15.13 12.46
N ALA A 52 5.99 14.70 12.69
CA ALA A 52 7.09 15.58 13.12
C ALA A 52 7.41 16.65 12.07
N HIS A 53 7.52 16.28 10.80
CA HIS A 53 7.83 17.23 9.70
C HIS A 53 6.66 18.18 9.39
N LEU A 54 5.41 17.75 9.57
CA LEU A 54 4.24 18.60 9.36
C LEU A 54 3.92 19.51 10.55
N GLY A 55 4.39 19.16 11.76
CA GLY A 55 3.97 19.80 13.01
C GLY A 55 2.48 19.57 13.31
N GLN A 56 1.91 18.47 12.78
CA GLN A 56 0.50 18.10 12.89
C GLN A 56 0.36 16.65 13.31
N ASN A 57 -0.74 16.30 13.98
CA ASN A 57 -1.04 14.90 14.24
C ASN A 57 -1.34 14.16 12.93
N VAL A 58 -0.83 12.95 12.78
CA VAL A 58 -1.07 12.08 11.62
C VAL A 58 -1.69 10.77 12.10
N VAL A 59 -2.85 10.42 11.53
CA VAL A 59 -3.62 9.22 11.92
C VAL A 59 -3.76 8.31 10.71
N VAL A 60 -3.56 7.01 10.92
CA VAL A 60 -3.79 5.98 9.89
C VAL A 60 -5.19 5.40 10.05
N GLU A 61 -5.98 5.48 8.98
CA GLU A 61 -7.34 4.95 8.92
C GLU A 61 -7.46 3.88 7.83
N ASN A 62 -7.82 2.65 8.21
CA ASN A 62 -8.02 1.55 7.26
C ASN A 62 -9.46 1.52 6.75
N ARG A 63 -9.63 1.55 5.41
CA ARG A 63 -10.94 1.43 4.73
C ARG A 63 -10.88 0.38 3.62
N ALA A 64 -10.89 -0.87 4.04
CA ALA A 64 -10.84 -2.02 3.13
C ALA A 64 -12.18 -2.23 2.40
N GLY A 65 -12.11 -2.82 1.20
CA GLY A 65 -13.27 -3.27 0.44
C GLY A 65 -13.10 -3.13 -1.07
N ALA A 66 -13.76 -3.99 -1.83
CA ALA A 66 -13.80 -4.00 -3.30
C ALA A 66 -12.40 -3.86 -3.95
N GLY A 67 -11.40 -4.61 -3.46
CA GLY A 67 -10.04 -4.56 -3.99
C GLY A 67 -9.34 -3.21 -3.82
N SER A 68 -9.62 -2.46 -2.77
CA SER A 68 -9.18 -1.08 -2.45
C SER A 68 -10.11 0.04 -2.95
N ALA A 69 -11.11 -0.25 -3.78
CA ALA A 69 -11.97 0.78 -4.35
C ALA A 69 -12.77 1.55 -3.28
N THR A 70 -13.19 0.89 -2.21
CA THR A 70 -13.95 1.54 -1.11
C THR A 70 -13.15 2.66 -0.44
N GLY A 71 -11.89 2.43 -0.12
CA GLY A 71 -11.03 3.44 0.51
C GLY A 71 -10.65 4.57 -0.44
N ALA A 72 -10.37 4.26 -1.71
CA ALA A 72 -10.09 5.25 -2.72
C ALA A 72 -11.31 6.16 -2.97
N GLU A 73 -12.50 5.57 -3.12
CA GLU A 73 -13.77 6.28 -3.25
C GLU A 73 -14.05 7.20 -2.06
N HIS A 74 -13.78 6.71 -0.84
CA HIS A 74 -13.88 7.53 0.36
C HIS A 74 -12.92 8.73 0.31
N ALA A 75 -11.64 8.48 -0.02
CA ALA A 75 -10.62 9.53 -0.04
C ALA A 75 -10.95 10.62 -1.08
N ARG A 76 -11.34 10.26 -2.31
CA ARG A 76 -11.64 11.23 -3.37
C ARG A 76 -12.80 12.19 -3.04
N ARG A 77 -13.72 11.75 -2.15
CA ARG A 77 -14.88 12.56 -1.72
C ARG A 77 -14.57 13.54 -0.60
N GLN A 78 -13.37 13.49 -0.03
CA GLN A 78 -12.97 14.39 1.04
C GLN A 78 -12.63 15.78 0.49
N ALA A 79 -12.63 16.78 1.39
CA ALA A 79 -12.23 18.13 1.04
C ALA A 79 -10.79 18.18 0.51
N PRO A 80 -10.50 18.94 -0.57
CA PRO A 80 -9.16 19.04 -1.14
C PRO A 80 -8.31 20.06 -0.35
N ASP A 81 -8.24 19.91 0.97
CA ASP A 81 -7.53 20.83 1.89
C ASP A 81 -6.20 20.26 2.41
N GLY A 82 -5.87 19.02 2.01
CA GLY A 82 -4.65 18.31 2.43
C GLY A 82 -4.74 17.64 3.80
N GLN A 83 -5.94 17.59 4.42
CA GLN A 83 -6.14 16.86 5.67
C GLN A 83 -6.45 15.36 5.43
N THR A 84 -6.82 14.98 4.23
CA THR A 84 -6.98 13.59 3.82
C THR A 84 -5.98 13.24 2.73
N VAL A 85 -5.19 12.20 2.99
CA VAL A 85 -4.20 11.66 2.06
C VAL A 85 -4.49 10.17 1.85
N LEU A 86 -4.74 9.77 0.61
CA LEU A 86 -4.82 8.37 0.24
C LEU A 86 -3.40 7.78 0.18
N ILE A 87 -3.16 6.73 0.93
CA ILE A 87 -1.95 5.91 0.78
C ILE A 87 -2.31 4.77 -0.18
N ALA A 88 -2.05 5.01 -1.45
CA ALA A 88 -2.43 4.10 -2.53
C ALA A 88 -1.33 3.06 -2.79
N ALA A 89 -1.74 1.93 -3.35
CA ALA A 89 -0.86 0.90 -3.91
C ALA A 89 -1.13 0.72 -5.41
N ALA A 90 -0.33 -0.09 -6.09
CA ALA A 90 -0.50 -0.43 -7.51
C ALA A 90 -1.93 -0.91 -7.83
N ALA A 91 -2.51 -1.76 -6.96
CA ALA A 91 -3.89 -2.20 -7.09
C ALA A 91 -4.88 -1.04 -7.16
N THR A 92 -4.66 0.02 -6.37
CA THR A 92 -5.61 1.12 -6.22
C THR A 92 -5.63 2.03 -7.45
N LEU A 93 -4.48 2.50 -7.93
CA LEU A 93 -4.43 3.54 -8.96
C LEU A 93 -4.01 3.05 -10.36
N ALA A 94 -3.58 1.78 -10.49
CA ALA A 94 -3.18 1.23 -11.77
C ALA A 94 -3.97 -0.03 -12.16
N VAL A 95 -3.97 -1.05 -11.31
CA VAL A 95 -4.52 -2.37 -11.64
C VAL A 95 -6.05 -2.36 -11.70
N ASN A 96 -6.73 -1.93 -10.62
CA ASN A 96 -8.19 -1.92 -10.60
C ASN A 96 -8.82 -1.06 -11.70
N PRO A 97 -8.33 0.18 -11.97
CA PRO A 97 -8.82 0.96 -13.09
C PRO A 97 -8.58 0.32 -14.46
N ALA A 98 -7.52 -0.47 -14.60
CA ALA A 98 -7.23 -1.19 -15.84
C ALA A 98 -8.10 -2.46 -16.02
N LEU A 99 -8.40 -3.16 -14.92
CA LEU A 99 -9.17 -4.41 -14.91
C LEU A 99 -10.69 -4.20 -14.93
N PHE A 100 -11.16 -3.17 -14.23
CA PHE A 100 -12.58 -2.98 -13.96
C PHE A 100 -13.06 -1.64 -14.51
N PRO A 101 -13.73 -1.63 -15.67
CA PRO A 101 -14.28 -0.40 -16.27
C PRO A 101 -15.28 0.34 -15.37
N ASP A 102 -15.91 -0.38 -14.42
CA ASP A 102 -16.87 0.13 -13.44
C ASP A 102 -16.21 0.63 -12.15
N THR A 103 -14.88 0.80 -12.12
CA THR A 103 -14.18 1.38 -10.97
C THR A 103 -14.75 2.77 -10.67
N PRO A 104 -15.16 3.07 -9.39
CA PRO A 104 -15.94 4.26 -9.07
C PRO A 104 -15.10 5.55 -8.99
N TYR A 105 -13.90 5.55 -9.51
CA TYR A 105 -13.00 6.71 -9.60
C TYR A 105 -12.07 6.59 -10.82
N ASP A 106 -11.59 7.73 -11.26
CA ASP A 106 -10.54 7.86 -12.26
C ASP A 106 -9.19 8.15 -11.57
N PRO A 107 -8.17 7.30 -11.72
CA PRO A 107 -6.90 7.44 -10.98
C PRO A 107 -6.12 8.70 -11.35
N ILE A 108 -6.35 9.25 -12.54
CA ILE A 108 -5.65 10.43 -13.05
C ILE A 108 -6.41 11.72 -12.73
N ARG A 109 -7.75 11.68 -12.86
CA ARG A 109 -8.60 12.87 -12.74
C ARG A 109 -9.05 13.17 -11.31
N ASP A 110 -9.28 12.12 -10.50
CA ASP A 110 -9.89 12.27 -9.17
C ASP A 110 -8.86 12.42 -8.05
N PHE A 111 -7.56 12.28 -8.35
CA PHE A 111 -6.48 12.39 -7.38
C PHE A 111 -5.36 13.33 -7.86
N ALA A 112 -4.74 13.99 -6.90
CA ALA A 112 -3.53 14.78 -7.06
C ALA A 112 -2.36 14.03 -6.37
N PRO A 113 -1.46 13.34 -7.11
CA PRO A 113 -0.32 12.64 -6.55
C PRO A 113 0.60 13.58 -5.77
N ILE A 114 1.10 13.11 -4.63
CA ILE A 114 1.97 13.87 -3.72
C ILE A 114 3.40 13.35 -3.82
N ALA A 115 3.60 12.06 -3.49
CA ALA A 115 4.93 11.44 -3.44
C ALA A 115 4.83 9.93 -3.68
N LEU A 116 5.78 9.37 -4.40
CA LEU A 116 6.05 7.93 -4.40
C LEU A 116 6.84 7.62 -3.13
N LEU A 117 6.31 6.75 -2.26
CA LEU A 117 6.88 6.50 -0.95
C LEU A 117 7.85 5.33 -0.94
N GLY A 118 7.61 4.34 -1.80
CA GLY A 118 8.49 3.19 -1.91
C GLY A 118 7.99 2.12 -2.86
N VAL A 119 8.89 1.22 -3.21
CA VAL A 119 8.65 0.04 -4.04
C VAL A 119 8.97 -1.20 -3.22
N THR A 120 8.16 -2.23 -3.35
CA THR A 120 8.25 -3.46 -2.56
C THR A 120 8.16 -4.68 -3.45
N GLY A 121 9.15 -5.55 -3.36
CA GLY A 121 9.14 -6.84 -4.03
C GLY A 121 8.25 -7.87 -3.34
N PHE A 122 7.92 -8.91 -4.07
CA PHE A 122 7.16 -10.06 -3.60
C PHE A 122 8.04 -11.29 -3.43
N VAL A 123 7.59 -12.20 -2.58
CA VAL A 123 8.15 -13.54 -2.41
C VAL A 123 7.04 -14.58 -2.52
N LEU A 124 7.39 -15.75 -3.05
CA LEU A 124 6.52 -16.91 -3.03
C LEU A 124 6.75 -17.68 -1.73
N VAL A 125 5.69 -17.87 -0.97
CA VAL A 125 5.74 -18.49 0.35
C VAL A 125 4.78 -19.66 0.49
N VAL A 126 5.16 -20.60 1.35
CA VAL A 126 4.34 -21.72 1.80
C VAL A 126 4.40 -21.83 3.32
N SER A 127 3.44 -22.56 3.94
CA SER A 127 3.57 -22.92 5.35
C SER A 127 4.83 -23.77 5.56
N ALA A 128 5.59 -23.50 6.61
CA ALA A 128 6.75 -24.30 6.97
C ALA A 128 6.38 -25.78 7.25
N ALA A 129 5.15 -26.02 7.73
CA ALA A 129 4.60 -27.34 7.98
C ALA A 129 4.20 -28.11 6.69
N SER A 130 4.18 -27.47 5.53
CA SER A 130 3.76 -28.10 4.26
C SER A 130 4.71 -29.17 3.73
N GLY A 131 5.95 -29.20 4.22
CA GLY A 131 7.02 -30.07 3.72
C GLY A 131 7.64 -29.62 2.39
N ILE A 132 7.13 -28.56 1.75
CA ILE A 132 7.67 -28.00 0.51
C ILE A 132 8.90 -27.16 0.84
N THR A 133 10.03 -27.45 0.18
CA THR A 133 11.33 -26.84 0.52
C THR A 133 11.83 -25.83 -0.51
N ASP A 134 11.35 -25.92 -1.76
CA ASP A 134 11.81 -25.12 -2.88
C ASP A 134 10.70 -24.92 -3.94
N LEU A 135 10.97 -24.06 -4.92
CA LEU A 135 10.02 -23.73 -6.00
C LEU A 135 9.72 -24.96 -6.88
N ALA A 136 10.71 -25.79 -7.17
CA ALA A 136 10.53 -26.97 -8.01
C ALA A 136 9.59 -27.98 -7.35
N GLY A 137 9.72 -28.20 -6.05
CA GLY A 137 8.83 -29.05 -5.25
C GLY A 137 7.39 -28.54 -5.23
N LEU A 138 7.17 -27.23 -5.11
CA LEU A 138 5.83 -26.66 -5.22
C LEU A 138 5.24 -26.87 -6.60
N ILE A 139 5.98 -26.58 -7.67
CA ILE A 139 5.51 -26.76 -9.05
C ILE A 139 5.17 -28.23 -9.32
N ALA A 140 6.04 -29.17 -8.88
CA ALA A 140 5.80 -30.60 -9.02
C ALA A 140 4.52 -31.05 -8.31
N LYS A 141 4.29 -30.56 -7.08
CA LYS A 141 3.07 -30.85 -6.31
C LYS A 141 1.81 -30.32 -7.02
N LEU A 142 1.84 -29.09 -7.48
CA LEU A 142 0.70 -28.48 -8.20
C LEU A 142 0.36 -29.20 -9.51
N ARG A 143 1.38 -29.73 -10.22
CA ARG A 143 1.21 -30.52 -11.43
C ARG A 143 0.67 -31.92 -11.18
N ALA A 144 1.09 -32.56 -10.09
CA ALA A 144 0.66 -33.91 -9.73
C ALA A 144 -0.82 -33.96 -9.32
N GLU A 145 -1.35 -32.88 -8.78
CA GLU A 145 -2.71 -32.82 -8.22
C GLU A 145 -3.49 -31.60 -8.75
N PRO A 146 -3.83 -31.55 -10.07
CA PRO A 146 -4.55 -30.41 -10.67
C PRO A 146 -5.90 -30.15 -9.97
N GLY A 147 -6.19 -28.89 -9.67
CA GLY A 147 -7.45 -28.48 -9.04
C GLY A 147 -7.59 -28.80 -7.55
N LYS A 148 -6.61 -29.46 -6.91
CA LYS A 148 -6.65 -29.77 -5.47
C LYS A 148 -5.99 -28.74 -4.57
N HIS A 149 -5.29 -27.79 -5.16
CA HIS A 149 -4.51 -26.78 -4.46
C HIS A 149 -5.09 -25.40 -4.68
N ASN A 150 -4.79 -24.50 -3.79
CA ASN A 150 -5.27 -23.12 -3.81
C ASN A 150 -4.13 -22.15 -3.49
N TYR A 151 -4.35 -20.87 -3.80
CA TYR A 151 -3.46 -19.80 -3.39
C TYR A 151 -4.26 -18.61 -2.83
N ALA A 152 -3.67 -17.94 -1.84
CA ALA A 152 -4.29 -16.79 -1.19
C ALA A 152 -3.88 -15.48 -1.86
N SER A 153 -4.78 -14.47 -1.79
CA SER A 153 -4.45 -13.09 -2.09
C SER A 153 -5.14 -12.10 -1.15
N ALA A 154 -4.68 -10.85 -1.20
CA ALA A 154 -5.29 -9.74 -0.45
C ALA A 154 -6.63 -9.25 -1.04
N GLY A 155 -7.20 -9.99 -1.97
CA GLY A 155 -8.48 -9.73 -2.62
C GLY A 155 -8.37 -9.72 -4.15
N VAL A 156 -9.53 -9.80 -4.80
CA VAL A 156 -9.64 -9.75 -6.26
C VAL A 156 -9.07 -8.43 -6.79
N GLY A 157 -8.18 -8.49 -7.79
CA GLY A 157 -7.49 -7.32 -8.36
C GLY A 157 -6.30 -6.81 -7.52
N SER A 158 -5.97 -7.46 -6.40
CA SER A 158 -4.74 -7.14 -5.65
C SER A 158 -3.49 -7.65 -6.38
N MET A 159 -2.33 -7.06 -6.08
CA MET A 159 -1.06 -7.54 -6.65
C MET A 159 -0.75 -9.00 -6.32
N PRO A 160 -0.97 -9.52 -5.09
CA PRO A 160 -0.87 -10.96 -4.81
C PRO A 160 -1.74 -11.83 -5.72
N HIS A 161 -2.96 -11.38 -6.04
CA HIS A 161 -3.85 -12.09 -6.96
C HIS A 161 -3.25 -12.14 -8.38
N LEU A 162 -2.85 -10.99 -8.92
CA LEU A 162 -2.29 -10.92 -10.27
C LEU A 162 -0.98 -11.70 -10.40
N ALA A 163 -0.13 -11.64 -9.39
CA ALA A 163 1.09 -12.43 -9.35
C ALA A 163 0.78 -13.94 -9.34
N GLY A 164 -0.23 -14.35 -8.57
CA GLY A 164 -0.71 -15.73 -8.56
C GLY A 164 -1.30 -16.18 -9.90
N GLU A 165 -2.11 -15.33 -10.54
CA GLU A 165 -2.64 -15.57 -11.88
C GLU A 165 -1.53 -15.67 -12.93
N TRP A 166 -0.56 -14.75 -12.91
CA TRP A 166 0.59 -14.83 -13.80
C TRP A 166 1.38 -16.12 -13.59
N PHE A 167 1.68 -16.47 -12.33
CA PHE A 167 2.39 -17.70 -12.00
C PHE A 167 1.69 -18.95 -12.51
N ARG A 168 0.38 -19.10 -12.22
CA ARG A 168 -0.36 -20.28 -12.65
C ARG A 168 -0.52 -20.37 -14.17
N HIS A 169 -0.78 -19.24 -14.85
CA HIS A 169 -0.95 -19.20 -16.32
C HIS A 169 0.35 -19.52 -17.05
N ALA A 170 1.46 -18.89 -16.66
CA ALA A 170 2.77 -19.10 -17.30
C ALA A 170 3.25 -20.55 -17.19
N LEU A 171 2.86 -21.27 -16.15
CA LEU A 171 3.26 -22.67 -15.91
C LEU A 171 2.17 -23.69 -16.26
N GLY A 172 0.99 -23.26 -16.74
CA GLY A 172 -0.14 -24.15 -17.06
C GLY A 172 -0.69 -24.87 -15.82
N LEU A 173 -0.61 -24.24 -14.64
CA LEU A 173 -1.08 -24.80 -13.37
C LEU A 173 -2.55 -24.45 -13.10
N GLN A 174 -3.20 -25.26 -12.22
CA GLN A 174 -4.63 -25.13 -11.93
C GLN A 174 -4.92 -24.98 -10.40
N PRO A 175 -4.17 -24.18 -9.64
CA PRO A 175 -4.58 -23.86 -8.27
C PRO A 175 -5.79 -22.92 -8.28
N GLU A 176 -6.66 -23.07 -7.28
CA GLU A 176 -7.84 -22.23 -7.10
C GLU A 176 -7.46 -20.94 -6.37
N HIS A 177 -8.00 -19.79 -6.78
CA HIS A 177 -7.78 -18.52 -6.09
C HIS A 177 -8.72 -18.34 -4.90
N VAL A 178 -8.17 -18.02 -3.73
CA VAL A 178 -8.93 -17.66 -2.51
C VAL A 178 -8.66 -16.20 -2.16
N ALA A 179 -9.69 -15.36 -2.30
CA ALA A 179 -9.59 -13.93 -2.05
C ALA A 179 -9.91 -13.58 -0.59
N TYR A 180 -9.01 -12.88 0.09
CA TYR A 180 -9.21 -12.33 1.43
C TYR A 180 -9.35 -10.81 1.41
N ARG A 181 -9.76 -10.19 2.53
CA ARG A 181 -9.94 -8.73 2.63
C ARG A 181 -8.63 -7.98 2.99
N GLY A 182 -7.49 -8.47 2.50
CA GLY A 182 -6.16 -7.89 2.74
C GLY A 182 -5.11 -8.93 3.06
N GLY A 183 -3.83 -8.53 3.10
CA GLY A 183 -2.69 -9.41 3.35
C GLY A 183 -2.71 -10.05 4.74
N GLY A 184 -3.17 -9.33 5.77
CA GLY A 184 -3.27 -9.87 7.13
C GLY A 184 -4.18 -11.10 7.23
N PRO A 185 -5.46 -11.04 6.80
CA PRO A 185 -6.34 -12.21 6.75
C PRO A 185 -5.83 -13.34 5.86
N ALA A 186 -5.23 -13.04 4.69
CA ALA A 186 -4.62 -14.04 3.82
C ALA A 186 -3.47 -14.78 4.52
N MET A 187 -2.66 -14.06 5.29
CA MET A 187 -1.60 -14.61 6.11
C MET A 187 -2.12 -15.60 7.14
N GLN A 188 -3.21 -15.28 7.83
CA GLN A 188 -3.80 -16.19 8.82
C GLN A 188 -4.26 -17.51 8.17
N ALA A 189 -4.88 -17.44 6.99
CA ALA A 189 -5.26 -18.62 6.23
C ALA A 189 -4.05 -19.47 5.78
N MET A 190 -2.95 -18.81 5.42
CA MET A 190 -1.69 -19.49 5.10
C MET A 190 -1.12 -20.23 6.32
N LEU A 191 -1.16 -19.61 7.49
CA LEU A 191 -0.65 -20.18 8.73
C LEU A 191 -1.51 -21.31 9.26
N SER A 192 -2.82 -21.28 9.05
CA SER A 192 -3.73 -22.38 9.42
C SER A 192 -3.68 -23.59 8.48
N GLY A 193 -2.98 -23.45 7.32
CA GLY A 193 -2.91 -24.50 6.29
C GLY A 193 -4.15 -24.56 5.39
N GLU A 194 -5.04 -23.56 5.46
CA GLU A 194 -6.22 -23.46 4.60
C GLU A 194 -5.83 -23.25 3.13
N VAL A 195 -4.69 -22.59 2.87
CA VAL A 195 -4.17 -22.35 1.53
C VAL A 195 -2.78 -22.94 1.35
N THR A 196 -2.48 -23.35 0.11
CA THR A 196 -1.22 -24.09 -0.22
C THR A 196 -0.02 -23.13 -0.36
N PHE A 197 -0.20 -21.98 -1.04
CA PHE A 197 0.86 -21.00 -1.23
C PHE A 197 0.28 -19.60 -1.39
N MET A 198 1.15 -18.61 -1.35
CA MET A 198 0.82 -17.24 -1.73
C MET A 198 2.05 -16.54 -2.31
N LEU A 199 1.81 -15.62 -3.23
CA LEU A 199 2.77 -14.62 -3.65
C LEU A 199 2.44 -13.35 -2.89
N GLU A 200 3.31 -12.95 -1.97
CA GLU A 200 2.99 -11.83 -1.08
C GLU A 200 4.21 -10.91 -0.91
N SER A 201 3.91 -9.67 -0.61
CA SER A 201 4.92 -8.66 -0.39
C SER A 201 5.78 -8.95 0.83
N VAL A 202 7.05 -8.64 0.72
CA VAL A 202 8.04 -8.90 1.78
C VAL A 202 7.60 -8.34 3.13
N PRO A 203 7.09 -7.09 3.27
CA PRO A 203 6.69 -6.56 4.57
C PRO A 203 5.63 -7.39 5.28
N THR A 204 4.70 -7.95 4.53
CA THR A 204 3.60 -8.75 5.10
C THR A 204 4.11 -10.08 5.68
N VAL A 205 5.12 -10.71 5.08
CA VAL A 205 5.55 -12.08 5.41
C VAL A 205 6.86 -12.17 6.19
N ALA A 206 7.70 -11.12 6.18
CA ALA A 206 9.07 -11.17 6.69
C ALA A 206 9.16 -11.64 8.15
N GLY A 207 8.34 -11.08 9.04
CA GLY A 207 8.30 -11.46 10.44
C GLY A 207 7.92 -12.93 10.64
N THR A 208 6.91 -13.40 9.90
CA THR A 208 6.41 -14.78 10.01
C THR A 208 7.39 -15.81 9.45
N ILE A 209 8.20 -15.41 8.46
CA ILE A 209 9.29 -16.23 7.94
C ILE A 209 10.44 -16.27 8.95
N ALA A 210 10.79 -15.14 9.56
CA ALA A 210 11.82 -15.07 10.60
C ALA A 210 11.47 -15.95 11.82
N ASP A 211 10.19 -16.04 12.16
CA ASP A 211 9.65 -16.92 13.21
C ASP A 211 9.62 -18.42 12.79
N GLY A 212 10.02 -18.76 11.57
CA GLY A 212 10.04 -20.13 11.06
C GLY A 212 8.66 -20.73 10.78
N ARG A 213 7.59 -19.95 10.77
CA ARG A 213 6.20 -20.40 10.53
C ARG A 213 5.85 -20.46 9.04
N LEU A 214 6.46 -19.61 8.24
CA LEU A 214 6.43 -19.65 6.77
C LEU A 214 7.81 -19.93 6.20
N ARG A 215 7.84 -20.41 4.97
CA ARG A 215 9.07 -20.59 4.18
C ARG A 215 8.94 -19.81 2.88
N ALA A 216 9.91 -18.94 2.60
CA ALA A 216 10.06 -18.32 1.30
C ALA A 216 10.80 -19.28 0.35
N LEU A 217 10.22 -19.56 -0.81
CA LEU A 217 10.78 -20.48 -1.80
C LEU A 217 11.57 -19.75 -2.89
N ALA A 218 11.12 -18.56 -3.28
CA ALA A 218 11.75 -17.76 -4.31
C ALA A 218 11.33 -16.28 -4.15
N ARG A 219 12.20 -15.36 -4.56
CA ARG A 219 11.77 -13.97 -4.77
C ARG A 219 10.98 -13.87 -6.08
N ALA A 220 9.92 -13.09 -6.05
CA ALA A 220 9.04 -12.89 -7.19
C ALA A 220 9.34 -11.58 -7.94
N SER A 221 10.30 -10.78 -7.46
CA SER A 221 10.78 -9.56 -8.10
C SER A 221 12.17 -9.75 -8.70
N LEU A 222 12.44 -9.02 -9.77
CA LEU A 222 13.78 -8.97 -10.39
C LEU A 222 14.76 -8.22 -9.50
N ARG A 223 14.32 -7.17 -8.81
CA ARG A 223 15.15 -6.42 -7.86
C ARG A 223 15.32 -7.19 -6.55
N PRO A 224 16.56 -7.55 -6.18
CA PRO A 224 16.81 -8.11 -4.86
C PRO A 224 16.67 -6.99 -3.81
N ALA A 225 15.79 -7.19 -2.84
CA ALA A 225 15.59 -6.24 -1.76
C ALA A 225 15.28 -6.95 -0.42
N GLY A 226 15.72 -6.32 0.67
CA GLY A 226 15.45 -6.78 2.03
C GLY A 226 16.03 -8.16 2.36
N PRO A 227 15.44 -8.85 3.34
CA PRO A 227 16.00 -10.08 3.91
C PRO A 227 16.02 -11.28 2.93
N PHE A 228 15.30 -11.18 1.81
CA PHE A 228 15.18 -12.24 0.81
C PHE A 228 15.94 -11.97 -0.49
N ALA A 229 16.83 -10.97 -0.49
CA ALA A 229 17.63 -10.61 -1.66
C ALA A 229 18.47 -11.79 -2.21
N ALA A 230 18.93 -12.68 -1.33
CA ALA A 230 19.72 -13.87 -1.69
C ALA A 230 18.90 -15.04 -2.24
N LEU A 231 17.55 -15.01 -2.13
CA LEU A 231 16.73 -16.06 -2.74
C LEU A 231 16.83 -16.00 -4.26
N PRO A 232 16.84 -17.15 -4.94
CA PRO A 232 16.77 -17.18 -6.39
C PRO A 232 15.44 -16.61 -6.86
N ALA A 233 15.44 -15.93 -8.01
CA ALA A 233 14.20 -15.37 -8.57
C ALA A 233 13.36 -16.44 -9.26
N ILE A 234 12.04 -16.29 -9.26
CA ILE A 234 11.15 -17.09 -10.12
C ILE A 234 11.55 -16.92 -11.58
N ALA A 235 12.00 -15.73 -11.98
CA ALA A 235 12.46 -15.44 -13.32
C ALA A 235 13.64 -16.32 -13.75
N ASP A 236 14.55 -16.62 -12.84
CA ASP A 236 15.75 -17.40 -13.12
C ASP A 236 15.46 -18.92 -13.13
N GLN A 237 14.42 -19.36 -12.44
CA GLN A 237 14.14 -20.78 -12.22
C GLN A 237 13.02 -21.34 -13.10
N ALA A 238 11.99 -20.55 -13.41
CA ALA A 238 10.77 -21.11 -13.99
C ALA A 238 10.07 -20.21 -15.03
N ILE A 239 10.05 -18.89 -14.87
CA ILE A 239 9.27 -17.98 -15.71
C ILE A 239 10.14 -16.79 -16.10
N PRO A 240 10.83 -16.79 -17.24
CA PRO A 240 11.67 -15.69 -17.68
C PRO A 240 10.88 -14.35 -17.67
N GLY A 241 11.45 -13.31 -17.05
CA GLY A 241 10.85 -12.00 -16.95
C GLY A 241 9.75 -11.84 -15.89
N PHE A 242 9.53 -12.86 -15.04
CA PHE A 242 8.57 -12.73 -13.93
C PHE A 242 9.03 -11.65 -12.95
N ASP A 243 8.22 -10.61 -12.82
CA ASP A 243 8.53 -9.44 -11.97
C ASP A 243 7.25 -8.93 -11.28
N ALA A 244 7.03 -9.39 -10.06
CA ALA A 244 5.93 -8.97 -9.22
C ALA A 244 6.44 -8.00 -8.14
N GLU A 245 6.08 -6.75 -8.30
CA GLU A 245 6.35 -5.66 -7.37
C GLU A 245 5.06 -4.89 -7.09
N THR A 246 4.99 -4.26 -5.95
CA THR A 246 4.01 -3.23 -5.66
C THR A 246 4.72 -1.96 -5.23
N TRP A 247 4.00 -0.86 -5.26
CA TRP A 247 4.48 0.43 -4.79
C TRP A 247 3.46 1.05 -3.87
N ILE A 248 3.91 1.97 -3.05
CA ILE A 248 3.10 2.78 -2.15
C ILE A 248 3.32 4.23 -2.50
N LEU A 249 2.26 4.98 -2.68
CA LEU A 249 2.31 6.42 -2.90
C LEU A 249 1.26 7.17 -2.10
N ALA A 250 1.50 8.44 -1.88
CA ALA A 250 0.58 9.38 -1.29
C ALA A 250 -0.11 10.20 -2.38
N ALA A 251 -1.43 10.34 -2.29
CA ALA A 251 -2.23 11.20 -3.17
C ALA A 251 -3.31 11.94 -2.37
N ALA A 252 -3.61 13.17 -2.73
CA ALA A 252 -4.72 13.94 -2.19
C ALA A 252 -5.93 13.90 -3.14
N PRO A 253 -7.13 14.29 -2.70
CA PRO A 253 -8.25 14.57 -3.59
C PRO A 253 -7.88 15.60 -4.66
N ALA A 254 -8.43 15.44 -5.87
CA ALA A 254 -8.23 16.40 -6.95
C ALA A 254 -8.70 17.81 -6.51
N GLY A 255 -8.01 18.85 -7.00
CA GLY A 255 -8.27 20.24 -6.61
C GLY A 255 -7.53 20.68 -5.34
N THR A 256 -6.74 19.80 -4.70
CA THR A 256 -5.86 20.21 -3.59
C THR A 256 -4.86 21.27 -4.08
N PRO A 257 -4.74 22.43 -3.39
CA PRO A 257 -3.90 23.53 -3.84
C PRO A 257 -2.42 23.11 -4.03
N PRO A 258 -1.73 23.59 -5.09
CA PRO A 258 -0.33 23.24 -5.37
C PRO A 258 0.60 23.49 -4.19
N ALA A 259 0.43 24.57 -3.44
CA ALA A 259 1.23 24.87 -2.25
C ALA A 259 1.06 23.80 -1.17
N THR A 260 -0.14 23.25 -1.00
CA THR A 260 -0.41 22.14 -0.07
C THR A 260 0.24 20.86 -0.53
N LEU A 261 0.16 20.54 -1.83
CA LEU A 261 0.84 19.36 -2.40
C LEU A 261 2.35 19.45 -2.22
N THR A 262 2.96 20.61 -2.49
CA THR A 262 4.40 20.85 -2.30
C THR A 262 4.81 20.69 -0.84
N ARG A 263 4.03 21.23 0.10
CA ARG A 263 4.28 21.09 1.54
C ARG A 263 4.21 19.63 2.00
N LEU A 264 3.19 18.90 1.57
CA LEU A 264 3.04 17.48 1.89
C LEU A 264 4.16 16.64 1.27
N ASN A 265 4.49 16.89 -0.01
CA ASN A 265 5.60 16.22 -0.69
C ASN A 265 6.94 16.43 0.04
N ALA A 266 7.26 17.68 0.40
CA ALA A 266 8.49 17.98 1.16
C ALA A 266 8.54 17.23 2.49
N ALA A 267 7.42 17.15 3.21
CA ALA A 267 7.35 16.43 4.49
C ALA A 267 7.50 14.91 4.32
N PHE A 268 6.89 14.31 3.28
CA PHE A 268 7.08 12.88 2.96
C PHE A 268 8.53 12.59 2.59
N ASN A 269 9.13 13.36 1.67
CA ASN A 269 10.51 13.17 1.27
C ASN A 269 11.49 13.34 2.45
N ALA A 270 11.28 14.36 3.30
CA ALA A 270 12.08 14.55 4.51
C ALA A 270 11.98 13.35 5.46
N ALA A 271 10.78 12.82 5.68
CA ALA A 271 10.60 11.63 6.50
C ALA A 271 11.35 10.41 5.91
N LEU A 272 11.25 10.20 4.60
CA LEU A 272 11.87 9.06 3.90
C LEU A 272 13.41 9.14 3.81
N THR A 273 14.00 10.33 3.95
CA THR A 273 15.46 10.51 4.04
C THR A 273 16.03 10.25 5.43
N GLU A 274 15.18 10.11 6.47
CA GLU A 274 15.66 9.78 7.81
C GLU A 274 16.28 8.38 7.82
N PRO A 275 17.56 8.23 8.23
CA PRO A 275 18.25 6.94 8.15
C PRO A 275 17.53 5.81 8.89
N GLU A 276 16.95 6.09 10.04
CA GLU A 276 16.22 5.10 10.84
C GLU A 276 14.97 4.60 10.10
N LEU A 277 14.19 5.49 9.46
CA LEU A 277 13.01 5.07 8.69
C LEU A 277 13.43 4.33 7.43
N ALA A 278 14.42 4.85 6.69
CA ALA A 278 14.93 4.21 5.47
C ALA A 278 15.45 2.80 5.77
N GLN A 279 16.19 2.62 6.86
CA GLN A 279 16.66 1.31 7.30
C GLN A 279 15.50 0.38 7.65
N ARG A 280 14.52 0.83 8.43
CA ARG A 280 13.35 0.02 8.77
C ARG A 280 12.52 -0.40 7.55
N LEU A 281 12.35 0.49 6.58
CA LEU A 281 11.71 0.14 5.32
C LEU A 281 12.51 -0.90 4.54
N ALA A 282 13.83 -0.75 4.46
CA ALA A 282 14.71 -1.72 3.80
C ALA A 282 14.71 -3.09 4.49
N GLU A 283 14.71 -3.15 5.83
CA GLU A 283 14.63 -4.40 6.61
C GLU A 283 13.37 -5.22 6.29
N ILE A 284 12.28 -4.54 5.98
CA ILE A 284 11.04 -5.19 5.55
C ILE A 284 10.93 -5.31 4.03
N GLY A 285 11.99 -5.03 3.26
CA GLY A 285 12.03 -5.21 1.81
C GLY A 285 11.32 -4.13 0.99
N THR A 286 11.11 -2.96 1.58
CA THR A 286 10.61 -1.77 0.89
C THR A 286 11.78 -0.83 0.58
N ILE A 287 11.99 -0.52 -0.69
CA ILE A 287 12.97 0.48 -1.13
C ILE A 287 12.30 1.84 -1.07
N ALA A 288 12.73 2.69 -0.14
CA ALA A 288 12.20 4.05 0.00
C ALA A 288 12.56 4.91 -1.22
N VAL A 289 11.64 5.80 -1.62
CA VAL A 289 11.84 6.78 -2.69
C VAL A 289 11.67 8.18 -2.09
N ALA A 290 12.77 8.87 -1.85
CA ALA A 290 12.80 10.12 -1.08
C ALA A 290 13.01 11.39 -1.92
N ASP A 291 13.02 11.28 -3.24
CA ASP A 291 13.31 12.37 -4.19
C ASP A 291 12.18 12.59 -5.22
N SER A 292 11.00 11.98 -4.98
CA SER A 292 9.86 12.14 -5.87
C SER A 292 9.24 13.54 -5.75
N THR A 293 8.69 14.02 -6.86
CA THR A 293 7.89 15.25 -6.91
C THR A 293 6.43 14.92 -7.23
N PRO A 294 5.46 15.82 -6.98
CA PRO A 294 4.09 15.63 -7.44
C PRO A 294 4.01 15.33 -8.95
N ALA A 295 4.82 16.00 -9.76
CA ALA A 295 4.86 15.82 -11.20
C ALA A 295 5.43 14.45 -11.61
N SER A 296 6.59 14.05 -11.04
CA SER A 296 7.16 12.72 -11.33
C SER A 296 6.25 11.59 -10.82
N THR A 297 5.57 11.78 -9.69
CA THR A 297 4.61 10.81 -9.16
C THR A 297 3.38 10.69 -10.07
N ALA A 298 2.87 11.79 -10.61
CA ALA A 298 1.77 11.77 -11.57
C ALA A 298 2.14 11.04 -12.86
N GLN A 299 3.34 11.31 -13.39
CA GLN A 299 3.88 10.60 -14.55
C GLN A 299 4.02 9.10 -14.28
N PHE A 300 4.52 8.73 -13.10
CA PHE A 300 4.64 7.33 -12.68
C PHE A 300 3.29 6.62 -12.65
N VAL A 301 2.23 7.24 -12.07
CA VAL A 301 0.89 6.65 -12.04
C VAL A 301 0.34 6.42 -13.46
N ALA A 302 0.53 7.38 -14.36
CA ALA A 302 0.08 7.26 -15.76
C ALA A 302 0.80 6.10 -16.47
N GLN A 303 2.12 6.00 -16.31
CA GLN A 303 2.93 4.91 -16.88
C GLN A 303 2.53 3.54 -16.32
N GLU A 304 2.30 3.44 -15.02
CA GLU A 304 1.86 2.19 -14.38
C GLU A 304 0.45 1.78 -14.84
N LEU A 305 -0.47 2.72 -14.98
CA LEU A 305 -1.81 2.45 -15.52
C LEU A 305 -1.72 1.87 -16.93
N ASP A 306 -0.92 2.46 -17.81
CA ASP A 306 -0.76 1.99 -19.18
C ASP A 306 0.01 0.65 -19.22
N ARG A 307 1.01 0.46 -18.38
CA ARG A 307 1.69 -0.82 -18.20
C ARG A 307 0.70 -1.93 -17.85
N TRP A 308 -0.16 -1.71 -16.87
CA TRP A 308 -1.13 -2.72 -16.42
C TRP A 308 -2.23 -2.98 -17.46
N LYS A 309 -2.69 -1.98 -18.21
CA LYS A 309 -3.59 -2.20 -19.35
C LYS A 309 -2.95 -3.13 -20.37
N ASN A 310 -1.67 -2.93 -20.68
CA ASN A 310 -0.94 -3.78 -21.63
C ASN A 310 -0.74 -5.20 -21.09
N VAL A 311 -0.34 -5.38 -19.82
CA VAL A 311 -0.18 -6.69 -19.19
C VAL A 311 -1.50 -7.47 -19.22
N ILE A 312 -2.61 -6.84 -18.82
CA ILE A 312 -3.94 -7.46 -18.81
C ILE A 312 -4.38 -7.87 -20.22
N SER A 313 -4.14 -6.99 -21.21
CA SER A 313 -4.45 -7.27 -22.61
C SER A 313 -3.66 -8.45 -23.16
N GLN A 314 -2.36 -8.54 -22.82
CA GLN A 314 -1.47 -9.60 -23.34
C GLN A 314 -1.67 -10.94 -22.62
N THR A 315 -1.94 -10.93 -21.32
CA THR A 315 -2.10 -12.16 -20.52
C THR A 315 -3.50 -12.75 -20.64
N GLY A 316 -4.47 -11.99 -21.14
CA GLY A 316 -5.86 -12.43 -21.23
C GLY A 316 -6.50 -12.71 -19.86
N VAL A 317 -5.90 -12.23 -18.76
CA VAL A 317 -6.42 -12.40 -17.40
C VAL A 317 -7.78 -11.72 -17.30
N LYS A 318 -8.85 -12.54 -17.26
CA LYS A 318 -10.21 -12.08 -16.98
C LYS A 318 -10.49 -12.33 -15.50
N ILE A 319 -10.74 -11.27 -14.78
CA ILE A 319 -11.06 -11.34 -13.36
C ILE A 319 -12.47 -10.84 -13.17
N GLU A 320 -13.35 -11.72 -12.68
CA GLU A 320 -14.71 -11.34 -12.31
C GLU A 320 -14.71 -10.82 -10.86
N ARG A 321 -15.33 -9.65 -10.64
CA ARG A 321 -15.67 -9.22 -9.27
C ARG A 321 -16.76 -10.15 -8.75
N ARG A 322 -16.45 -10.97 -7.77
CA ARG A 322 -17.44 -11.71 -6.98
C ARG A 322 -17.83 -10.93 -5.74
#